data_825db2adad3a81e8e99042dabad76831
#
_entry.id   825db2adad3a81e8e99042dabad76831
#
_cell.length_a   1.000
_cell.length_b   1.000
_cell.length_c   1.000
_cell.angle_alpha   90.00
_cell.angle_beta   90.00
_cell.angle_gamma   90.00
#
_symmetry.space_group_name_H-M   'P 1'
#
loop_
_entity.id
_entity.type
_entity.pdbx_description
1 polymer ?
#
loop_
_entity_poly.entity_id
_entity_poly.type
_entity_poly.pdbx_seq_one_letter_code
_entity_poly.pdbx_strand_id
1 'polypeptide(L)'
;RFLDDKNFDASRFAWIKDYAELNENKRKVVLSHYPIACYNGQYRRDEDGNPKTFMLHGHIHATQDQQFLDAYQEYIHQQKHPRISDGQLEGVPCQLINCFCMYSDYVPMTLDEWIEIDKRRRNIL
;
A
#
# COMPACT_ATOMS: atom_id res chain seq x y z
N ARG A 1 -22.38 -10.29 -3.89
CA ARG A 1 -21.21 -9.72 -4.58
C ARG A 1 -21.40 -9.81 -6.07
N PHE A 2 -20.79 -8.91 -6.80
CA PHE A 2 -20.91 -8.89 -8.27
C PHE A 2 -20.38 -10.17 -8.93
N LEU A 3 -19.43 -10.87 -8.30
CA LEU A 3 -18.91 -12.15 -8.80
C LEU A 3 -19.97 -13.24 -8.80
N ASP A 4 -21.00 -13.11 -7.97
CA ASP A 4 -22.09 -14.08 -7.88
C ASP A 4 -23.25 -13.75 -8.82
N ASP A 5 -23.19 -12.60 -9.49
CA ASP A 5 -24.21 -12.18 -10.45
C ASP A 5 -24.03 -12.97 -11.75
N LYS A 6 -25.06 -13.69 -12.17
CA LYS A 6 -25.04 -14.49 -13.40
C LYS A 6 -24.82 -13.65 -14.67
N ASN A 7 -25.07 -12.33 -14.60
CA ASN A 7 -24.84 -11.43 -15.73
C ASN A 7 -23.42 -10.86 -15.76
N PHE A 8 -22.61 -11.15 -14.74
CA PHE A 8 -21.23 -10.70 -14.67
C PHE A 8 -20.33 -11.62 -15.49
N ASP A 9 -19.59 -11.05 -16.43
CA ASP A 9 -18.67 -11.78 -17.30
C ASP A 9 -17.24 -11.65 -16.81
N ALA A 10 -16.81 -12.61 -16.00
CA ALA A 10 -15.44 -12.63 -15.43
C ALA A 10 -14.36 -12.84 -16.51
N SER A 11 -14.72 -13.41 -17.69
CA SER A 11 -13.75 -13.66 -18.76
C SER A 11 -13.18 -12.38 -19.37
N ARG A 12 -13.81 -11.23 -19.14
CA ARG A 12 -13.37 -9.94 -19.64
C ARG A 12 -12.21 -9.33 -18.83
N PHE A 13 -11.80 -10.00 -17.74
CA PHE A 13 -10.73 -9.54 -16.86
C PHE A 13 -9.55 -10.50 -16.93
N ALA A 14 -8.33 -9.97 -16.84
CA ALA A 14 -7.12 -10.79 -16.81
C ALA A 14 -7.14 -11.73 -15.59
N TRP A 15 -7.58 -11.22 -14.44
CA TRP A 15 -7.83 -11.99 -13.22
C TRP A 15 -8.70 -11.19 -12.26
N ILE A 16 -9.37 -11.90 -11.34
CA ILE A 16 -10.16 -11.29 -10.25
C ILE A 16 -9.80 -12.03 -8.97
N LYS A 17 -9.23 -11.32 -8.00
CA LYS A 17 -8.75 -11.88 -6.72
C LYS A 17 -9.04 -10.91 -5.59
N ASP A 18 -9.24 -11.44 -4.39
CA ASP A 18 -9.41 -10.64 -3.18
C ASP A 18 -8.07 -10.15 -2.64
N TYR A 19 -6.99 -10.87 -2.94
CA TYR A 19 -5.64 -10.57 -2.49
C TYR A 19 -4.65 -10.98 -3.60
N ALA A 20 -3.63 -10.16 -3.81
CA ALA A 20 -2.57 -10.49 -4.76
C ALA A 20 -1.25 -9.86 -4.33
N GLU A 21 -0.15 -10.50 -4.72
CA GLU A 21 1.19 -9.94 -4.59
C GLU A 21 1.81 -9.88 -5.97
N LEU A 22 2.29 -8.71 -6.35
CA LEU A 22 2.89 -8.47 -7.67
C LEU A 22 4.31 -7.97 -7.48
N ASN A 23 5.14 -8.16 -8.51
CA ASN A 23 6.47 -7.57 -8.58
C ASN A 23 6.47 -6.51 -9.67
N GLU A 24 7.03 -5.35 -9.36
CA GLU A 24 7.10 -4.22 -10.27
C GLU A 24 8.44 -3.49 -10.06
N ASN A 25 9.35 -3.56 -11.04
CA ASN A 25 10.67 -2.91 -10.97
C ASN A 25 11.41 -3.21 -9.67
N LYS A 26 11.52 -4.50 -9.31
CA LYS A 26 12.19 -4.99 -8.08
C LYS A 26 11.50 -4.55 -6.79
N ARG A 27 10.28 -4.04 -6.88
CA ARG A 27 9.46 -3.72 -5.73
C ARG A 27 8.32 -4.72 -5.64
N LYS A 28 7.86 -4.99 -4.43
CA LYS A 28 6.70 -5.84 -4.19
C LYS A 28 5.49 -4.95 -3.94
N VAL A 29 4.37 -5.30 -4.57
CA VAL A 29 3.08 -4.63 -4.35
C VAL A 29 2.11 -5.66 -3.81
N VAL A 30 1.61 -5.42 -2.62
CA VAL A 30 0.54 -6.22 -2.01
C VAL A 30 -0.77 -5.50 -2.29
N LEU A 31 -1.71 -6.21 -2.90
CA LEU A 31 -3.03 -5.67 -3.27
C LEU A 31 -4.11 -6.34 -2.45
N SER A 32 -4.95 -5.56 -1.80
CA SER A 32 -6.13 -6.05 -1.08
C SER A 32 -7.19 -4.96 -1.05
N HIS A 33 -8.46 -5.35 -1.09
CA HIS A 33 -9.53 -4.37 -0.91
C HIS A 33 -9.45 -3.73 0.47
N TYR A 34 -9.13 -4.50 1.50
CA TYR A 34 -8.99 -4.00 2.87
C TYR A 34 -7.53 -3.68 3.19
N PRO A 35 -7.26 -2.64 3.99
CA PRO A 35 -5.89 -2.39 4.44
C PRO A 35 -5.40 -3.51 5.36
N ILE A 36 -4.14 -3.91 5.16
CA ILE A 36 -3.50 -4.96 5.94
C ILE A 36 -2.37 -4.33 6.76
N ALA A 37 -2.51 -4.34 8.08
CA ALA A 37 -1.59 -3.63 8.97
C ALA A 37 -0.17 -4.23 8.96
N CYS A 38 -0.06 -5.55 8.88
CA CYS A 38 1.22 -6.26 8.90
C CYS A 38 1.32 -7.11 7.64
N TYR A 39 1.61 -6.47 6.54
CA TYR A 39 1.60 -7.10 5.23
C TYR A 39 2.92 -7.83 4.94
N ASN A 40 2.86 -8.79 4.03
CA ASN A 40 4.00 -9.62 3.67
C ASN A 40 5.12 -8.79 3.04
N GLY A 41 6.34 -8.93 3.55
CA GLY A 41 7.50 -8.22 3.04
C GLY A 41 7.62 -6.78 3.53
N GLN A 42 6.81 -6.35 4.49
CA GLN A 42 6.73 -4.97 4.98
C GLN A 42 8.10 -4.39 5.34
N TYR A 43 8.97 -5.17 5.95
CA TYR A 43 10.23 -4.67 6.50
C TYR A 43 11.38 -4.70 5.51
N ARG A 44 11.15 -5.14 4.28
CA ARG A 44 12.20 -5.21 3.26
C ARG A 44 12.61 -3.82 2.80
N ARG A 45 13.92 -3.65 2.60
CA ARG A 45 14.50 -2.42 2.08
C ARG A 45 15.40 -2.73 0.89
N ASP A 46 15.58 -1.75 0.01
CA ASP A 46 16.55 -1.86 -1.09
C ASP A 46 17.97 -1.53 -0.60
N GLU A 47 18.93 -1.51 -1.53
CA GLU A 47 20.34 -1.23 -1.24
C GLU A 47 20.53 0.16 -0.62
N ASP A 48 19.67 1.11 -0.97
CA ASP A 48 19.75 2.48 -0.48
C ASP A 48 18.95 2.68 0.83
N GLY A 49 18.38 1.60 1.37
CA GLY A 49 17.61 1.65 2.60
C GLY A 49 16.15 2.08 2.43
N ASN A 50 15.67 2.22 1.21
CA ASN A 50 14.28 2.61 0.95
C ASN A 50 13.33 1.42 1.10
N PRO A 51 12.09 1.64 1.56
CA PRO A 51 11.09 0.57 1.60
C PRO A 51 10.86 -0.04 0.22
N LYS A 52 10.74 -1.34 0.19
CA LYS A 52 10.68 -2.12 -1.05
C LYS A 52 9.31 -2.73 -1.30
N THR A 53 8.43 -2.73 -0.30
CA THR A 53 7.11 -3.33 -0.38
C THR A 53 6.04 -2.32 -0.02
N PHE A 54 5.02 -2.24 -0.87
CA PHE A 54 3.91 -1.28 -0.74
C PHE A 54 2.61 -2.06 -0.67
N MET A 55 1.75 -1.72 0.31
CA MET A 55 0.44 -2.31 0.46
C MET A 55 -0.60 -1.32 -0.05
N LEU A 56 -1.24 -1.64 -1.18
CA LEU A 56 -2.26 -0.82 -1.80
C LEU A 56 -3.63 -1.39 -1.46
N HIS A 57 -4.52 -0.53 -0.99
CA HIS A 57 -5.84 -0.94 -0.54
C HIS A 57 -6.92 0.05 -0.94
N GLY A 58 -8.16 -0.33 -0.68
CA GLY A 58 -9.32 0.54 -0.84
C GLY A 58 -10.18 0.51 0.40
N HIS A 59 -11.47 0.33 0.23
CA HIS A 59 -12.52 0.14 1.23
C HIS A 59 -12.81 1.38 2.09
N ILE A 60 -11.82 1.94 2.77
CA ILE A 60 -12.04 2.97 3.79
C ILE A 60 -12.33 4.36 3.22
N HIS A 61 -12.14 4.58 1.92
CA HIS A 61 -12.35 5.85 1.25
C HIS A 61 -11.64 7.02 1.97
N ALA A 62 -12.20 8.23 1.91
CA ALA A 62 -11.65 9.40 2.60
C ALA A 62 -12.41 9.62 3.92
N THR A 63 -12.38 8.64 4.81
CA THR A 63 -13.17 8.62 6.05
C THR A 63 -12.27 8.75 7.29
N GLN A 64 -12.89 8.71 8.46
CA GLN A 64 -12.17 8.70 9.74
C GLN A 64 -11.22 7.50 9.85
N ASP A 65 -11.55 6.38 9.22
CA ASP A 65 -10.66 5.21 9.18
C ASP A 65 -9.31 5.55 8.54
N GLN A 66 -9.30 6.44 7.54
CA GLN A 66 -8.05 6.90 6.95
C GLN A 66 -7.18 7.65 7.97
N GLN A 67 -7.81 8.45 8.83
CA GLN A 67 -7.08 9.16 9.89
C GLN A 67 -6.45 8.19 10.88
N PHE A 68 -7.18 7.13 11.25
CA PHE A 68 -6.66 6.09 12.13
C PHE A 68 -5.49 5.35 11.47
N LEU A 69 -5.60 5.07 10.19
CA LEU A 69 -4.54 4.37 9.45
C LEU A 69 -3.30 5.24 9.31
N ASP A 70 -3.46 6.52 9.04
CA ASP A 70 -2.35 7.47 8.98
C ASP A 70 -1.63 7.56 10.34
N ALA A 71 -2.39 7.61 11.43
CA ALA A 71 -1.83 7.62 12.78
C ALA A 71 -1.07 6.33 13.09
N TYR A 72 -1.60 5.18 12.66
CA TYR A 72 -0.92 3.89 12.79
C TYR A 72 0.42 3.89 12.05
N GLN A 73 0.45 4.35 10.80
CA GLN A 73 1.69 4.42 10.03
C GLN A 73 2.72 5.31 10.71
N GLU A 74 2.31 6.48 11.19
CA GLU A 74 3.20 7.40 11.88
C GLU A 74 3.76 6.77 13.14
N TYR A 75 2.92 6.08 13.91
CA TYR A 75 3.37 5.35 15.09
C TYR A 75 4.44 4.32 14.73
N ILE A 76 4.21 3.53 13.69
CA ILE A 76 5.15 2.50 13.25
C ILE A 76 6.48 3.14 12.78
N HIS A 77 6.42 4.23 12.01
CA HIS A 77 7.62 4.92 11.53
C HIS A 77 8.49 5.45 12.68
N GLN A 78 7.89 5.79 13.80
CA GLN A 78 8.61 6.30 14.98
C GLN A 78 9.31 5.18 15.76
N GLN A 79 8.93 3.93 15.53
CA GLN A 79 9.59 2.80 16.18
C GLN A 79 10.98 2.61 15.58
N LYS A 80 11.95 2.27 16.41
CA LYS A 80 13.33 2.07 16.00
C LYS A 80 13.76 0.64 16.26
N HIS A 81 14.51 0.08 15.34
CA HIS A 81 15.15 -1.21 15.54
C HIS A 81 16.54 -1.22 14.87
N PRO A 82 17.47 -2.07 15.34
CA PRO A 82 18.81 -2.07 14.79
C PRO A 82 18.86 -2.74 13.41
N ARG A 83 19.65 -2.15 12.52
CA ARG A 83 19.96 -2.77 11.22
C ARG A 83 20.85 -3.99 11.42
N ILE A 84 20.62 -5.02 10.60
CA ILE A 84 21.43 -6.24 10.64
C ILE A 84 22.88 -5.94 10.26
N SER A 85 23.09 -5.01 9.33
CA SER A 85 24.44 -4.74 8.78
C SER A 85 25.39 -4.07 9.77
N ASP A 86 24.95 -3.11 10.58
CA ASP A 86 25.81 -2.30 11.43
C ASP A 86 25.24 -2.01 12.81
N GLY A 87 24.05 -2.49 13.12
CA GLY A 87 23.39 -2.27 14.41
C GLY A 87 22.88 -0.87 14.67
N GLN A 88 22.99 0.05 13.71
CA GLN A 88 22.43 1.38 13.86
C GLN A 88 20.92 1.34 13.85
N LEU A 89 20.28 2.20 14.67
CA LEU A 89 18.83 2.24 14.76
C LEU A 89 18.22 2.93 13.55
N GLU A 90 17.16 2.36 13.00
CA GLU A 90 16.40 2.94 11.91
C GLU A 90 14.89 2.78 12.15
N GLY A 91 14.09 3.62 11.49
CA GLY A 91 12.65 3.54 11.57
C GLY A 91 12.10 2.28 10.93
N VAL A 92 10.94 1.85 11.38
CA VAL A 92 10.27 0.66 10.82
C VAL A 92 9.47 1.06 9.58
N PRO A 93 9.66 0.37 8.44
CA PRO A 93 8.88 0.66 7.23
C PRO A 93 7.41 0.31 7.40
N CYS A 94 6.55 1.16 6.89
CA CYS A 94 5.12 0.89 6.79
C CYS A 94 4.56 1.74 5.67
N GLN A 95 4.17 1.10 4.54
CA GLN A 95 3.72 1.78 3.33
C GLN A 95 2.31 1.30 2.98
N LEU A 96 1.31 1.93 3.58
CA LEU A 96 -0.10 1.66 3.32
C LEU A 96 -0.66 2.79 2.45
N ILE A 97 -1.02 2.48 1.22
CA ILE A 97 -1.49 3.48 0.25
C ILE A 97 -2.96 3.22 -0.06
N ASN A 98 -3.79 4.22 0.20
CA ASN A 98 -5.21 4.17 -0.12
C ASN A 98 -5.43 4.57 -1.59
N CYS A 99 -5.83 3.60 -2.39
CA CYS A 99 -6.11 3.79 -3.82
C CYS A 99 -7.57 4.17 -4.08
N PHE A 100 -8.14 4.98 -3.21
CA PHE A 100 -9.50 5.50 -3.41
C PHE A 100 -9.57 6.27 -4.71
N CYS A 101 -10.49 5.88 -5.59
CA CYS A 101 -10.53 6.40 -6.97
C CYS A 101 -10.71 7.92 -7.05
N MET A 102 -11.32 8.55 -6.07
CA MET A 102 -11.44 10.01 -6.05
C MET A 102 -10.09 10.73 -5.85
N TYR A 103 -9.11 10.06 -5.24
CA TYR A 103 -7.77 10.65 -5.08
C TYR A 103 -7.02 10.76 -6.41
N SER A 104 -7.39 9.96 -7.40
CA SER A 104 -6.79 9.97 -8.73
C SER A 104 -7.72 10.54 -9.79
N ASP A 105 -8.81 11.18 -9.38
CA ASP A 105 -9.83 11.69 -10.29
C ASP A 105 -10.35 10.60 -11.25
N TYR A 106 -10.52 9.40 -10.71
CA TYR A 106 -11.02 8.21 -11.42
C TYR A 106 -10.12 7.74 -12.57
N VAL A 107 -8.84 8.16 -12.56
CA VAL A 107 -7.86 7.73 -13.56
C VAL A 107 -6.98 6.62 -12.97
N PRO A 108 -6.80 5.49 -13.69
CA PRO A 108 -5.85 4.46 -13.25
C PRO A 108 -4.44 5.03 -13.16
N MET A 109 -3.71 4.66 -12.09
CA MET A 109 -2.39 5.21 -11.79
C MET A 109 -1.36 4.10 -11.65
N THR A 110 -0.10 4.42 -11.97
CA THR A 110 1.04 3.55 -11.71
C THR A 110 1.36 3.56 -10.22
N LEU A 111 2.22 2.64 -9.79
CA LEU A 111 2.69 2.60 -8.40
C LEU A 111 3.37 3.92 -8.02
N ASP A 112 4.25 4.44 -8.88
CA ASP A 112 4.94 5.71 -8.59
C ASP A 112 3.99 6.87 -8.46
N GLU A 113 2.98 6.92 -9.31
CA GLU A 113 1.94 7.96 -9.22
C GLU A 113 1.14 7.84 -7.94
N TRP A 114 0.78 6.62 -7.50
CA TRP A 114 0.08 6.41 -6.23
C TRP A 114 0.95 6.81 -5.03
N ILE A 115 2.24 6.53 -5.09
CA ILE A 115 3.18 6.96 -4.05
C ILE A 115 3.16 8.49 -3.90
N GLU A 116 3.21 9.21 -5.04
CA GLU A 116 3.15 10.68 -5.03
C GLU A 116 1.82 11.22 -4.51
N ILE A 117 0.71 10.64 -4.94
CA ILE A 117 -0.63 11.03 -4.47
C ILE A 117 -0.72 10.84 -2.96
N ASP A 118 -0.24 9.72 -2.44
CA ASP A 118 -0.28 9.43 -1.01
C ASP A 118 0.56 10.43 -0.20
N LYS A 119 1.76 10.77 -0.68
CA LYS A 119 2.62 11.75 -0.03
C LYS A 119 1.97 13.13 0.02
N ARG A 120 1.36 13.56 -1.08
CA ARG A 120 0.65 14.85 -1.12
C ARG A 120 -0.52 14.87 -0.17
N ARG A 121 -1.30 13.80 -0.13
CA ARG A 121 -2.44 13.68 0.78
C ARG A 121 -2.00 13.82 2.24
N ARG A 122 -0.84 13.26 2.57
CA ARG A 122 -0.31 13.30 3.94
C ARG A 122 0.64 14.48 4.18
N ASN A 123 0.86 15.36 3.20
CA ASN A 123 1.72 16.55 3.31
C ASN A 123 3.17 16.22 3.70
N ILE A 124 3.74 15.18 3.11
CA ILE A 124 5.13 14.77 3.40
C ILE A 124 6.07 14.94 2.20
N LEU A 125 5.65 15.74 1.24
CA LEU A 125 6.51 16.13 0.11
C LEU A 125 7.39 17.31 0.50
#